data_3f85e84806ee95499653b0775cd1af57
#
_entry.id   3f85e84806ee95499653b0775cd1af57
#
_cell.length_a   1.000
_cell.length_b   1.000
_cell.length_c   1.000
_cell.angle_alpha   90.00
_cell.angle_beta   90.00
_cell.angle_gamma   90.00
#
_symmetry.space_group_name_H-M   'P 1'
#
loop_
_entity.id
_entity.type
_entity.pdbx_description
1 polymer ?
#
loop_
_entity_poly.entity_id
_entity_poly.type
_entity_poly.pdbx_seq_one_letter_code
_entity_poly.pdbx_strand_id
1 'polypeptide(L)'
;MEILKLPVGIENFEDIRRSGFYYIDKTMLIEQTLNNWSKVTLFTRPRRFGKTLGMSMLRSFFEIGTDKSLFDGLYISQNKSLCDEYMGKYPVIFISLKDVEGLSYDEAFQVFSRIIGNEISKFSFLAESDKLTVWEKEQFKGLLHIEKGKFIFDKDTFTASLKLLSQLLYKHYGQKVVILIDEYDVPLDKAYQNGYYHEMVSLIRGLFGQALKTNDYLQFAILTGCLRISKESIFTGLNNFEVVSIMDSMYD
;
A
#
# COMPACT_ATOMS: atom_id res chain seq x y z
N MET A 1 17.76 34.88 -5.86
CA MET A 1 17.37 33.59 -6.47
C MET A 1 17.43 32.58 -5.36
N GLU A 2 16.28 32.05 -4.92
CA GLU A 2 16.25 30.92 -3.97
C GLU A 2 16.82 29.72 -4.68
N ILE A 3 17.84 29.09 -4.10
CA ILE A 3 18.44 27.88 -4.67
C ILE A 3 17.45 26.75 -4.35
N LEU A 4 16.73 26.27 -5.35
CA LEU A 4 15.85 25.10 -5.25
C LEU A 4 16.68 23.86 -4.90
N LYS A 5 16.45 23.30 -3.72
CA LYS A 5 17.11 22.08 -3.25
C LYS A 5 16.51 20.86 -3.92
N LEU A 6 17.35 20.00 -4.52
CA LEU A 6 16.90 18.75 -5.12
C LEU A 6 16.73 17.65 -4.04
N PRO A 7 15.64 16.86 -4.05
CA PRO A 7 15.37 15.82 -3.06
C PRO A 7 16.13 14.52 -3.36
N VAL A 8 17.46 14.57 -3.29
CA VAL A 8 18.30 13.39 -3.57
C VAL A 8 18.13 12.36 -2.44
N GLY A 9 17.61 11.16 -2.77
CA GLY A 9 17.41 10.07 -1.79
C GLY A 9 16.19 10.23 -0.89
N ILE A 10 15.32 11.22 -1.13
CA ILE A 10 14.08 11.42 -0.37
C ILE A 10 12.92 10.78 -1.15
N GLU A 11 12.27 9.79 -0.53
CA GLU A 11 11.15 9.04 -1.12
C GLU A 11 9.80 9.39 -0.49
N ASN A 12 9.80 10.28 0.53
CA ASN A 12 8.59 10.70 1.24
C ASN A 12 8.09 12.04 0.68
N PHE A 13 6.84 12.07 0.20
CA PHE A 13 6.22 13.25 -0.37
C PHE A 13 6.05 14.38 0.66
N GLU A 14 5.63 14.05 1.87
CA GLU A 14 5.43 15.03 2.94
C GLU A 14 6.75 15.72 3.31
N ASP A 15 7.85 14.95 3.41
CA ASP A 15 9.17 15.50 3.70
C ASP A 15 9.64 16.47 2.61
N ILE A 16 9.40 16.13 1.33
CA ILE A 16 9.73 17.00 0.20
C ILE A 16 8.96 18.32 0.29
N ARG A 17 7.64 18.24 0.55
CA ARG A 17 6.78 19.42 0.60
C ARG A 17 7.08 20.31 1.81
N ARG A 18 7.23 19.73 3.00
CA ARG A 18 7.51 20.48 4.23
C ARG A 18 8.89 21.13 4.25
N SER A 19 9.87 20.48 3.65
CA SER A 19 11.25 20.98 3.61
C SER A 19 11.54 21.92 2.44
N GLY A 20 10.55 22.22 1.59
CA GLY A 20 10.70 23.13 0.45
C GLY A 20 11.64 22.62 -0.64
N PHE A 21 11.77 21.30 -0.80
CA PHE A 21 12.52 20.73 -1.93
C PHE A 21 11.77 20.93 -3.25
N TYR A 22 12.53 20.95 -4.34
CA TYR A 22 11.95 20.96 -5.67
C TYR A 22 11.15 19.67 -5.92
N TYR A 23 9.89 19.81 -6.21
CA TYR A 23 8.98 18.71 -6.53
C TYR A 23 8.50 18.82 -7.97
N ILE A 24 8.76 17.79 -8.78
CA ILE A 24 8.13 17.65 -10.10
C ILE A 24 6.71 17.16 -9.87
N ASP A 25 5.74 18.02 -10.19
CA ASP A 25 4.34 17.71 -9.91
C ASP A 25 3.84 16.51 -10.72
N LYS A 26 3.50 15.46 -10.00
CA LYS A 26 2.90 14.22 -10.52
C LYS A 26 1.48 14.00 -9.97
N THR A 27 0.86 15.05 -9.39
CA THR A 27 -0.47 14.90 -8.77
C THR A 27 -1.60 14.66 -9.77
N MET A 28 -1.37 14.83 -11.07
CA MET A 28 -2.29 14.36 -12.11
C MET A 28 -2.59 12.86 -12.00
N LEU A 29 -1.64 12.07 -11.49
CA LEU A 29 -1.83 10.65 -11.22
C LEU A 29 -3.04 10.39 -10.29
N ILE A 30 -3.33 11.27 -9.35
CA ILE A 30 -4.48 11.17 -8.45
C ILE A 30 -5.77 11.23 -9.26
N GLU A 31 -5.91 12.26 -10.11
CA GLU A 31 -7.09 12.45 -10.94
C GLU A 31 -7.28 11.29 -11.92
N GLN A 32 -6.22 10.84 -12.56
CA GLN A 32 -6.23 9.70 -13.48
C GLN A 32 -6.66 8.41 -12.74
N THR A 33 -6.15 8.17 -11.54
CA THR A 33 -6.52 7.02 -10.70
C THR A 33 -8.01 7.06 -10.34
N LEU A 34 -8.51 8.22 -9.96
CA LEU A 34 -9.92 8.40 -9.58
C LEU A 34 -10.88 8.30 -10.77
N ASN A 35 -10.47 8.75 -11.95
CA ASN A 35 -11.30 8.68 -13.15
C ASN A 35 -11.38 7.27 -13.75
N ASN A 36 -10.38 6.45 -13.54
CA ASN A 36 -10.30 5.10 -14.13
C ASN A 36 -11.07 4.02 -13.36
N TRP A 37 -11.42 4.27 -12.10
CA TRP A 37 -12.24 3.41 -11.22
C TRP A 37 -11.90 1.90 -11.23
N SER A 38 -10.66 1.55 -11.55
CA SER A 38 -10.24 0.17 -11.42
C SER A 38 -10.17 -0.24 -9.94
N LYS A 39 -10.71 -1.42 -9.63
CA LYS A 39 -10.67 -1.93 -8.24
C LYS A 39 -9.24 -2.20 -7.77
N VAL A 40 -8.40 -2.66 -8.67
CA VAL A 40 -6.98 -2.92 -8.41
C VAL A 40 -6.16 -2.47 -9.63
N THR A 41 -5.26 -1.53 -9.43
CA THR A 41 -4.35 -1.03 -10.48
C THR A 41 -2.91 -1.42 -10.18
N LEU A 42 -2.22 -1.97 -11.17
CA LEU A 42 -0.80 -2.26 -11.09
C LEU A 42 -0.02 -1.30 -12.00
N PHE A 43 0.82 -0.48 -11.39
CA PHE A 43 1.79 0.34 -12.11
C PHE A 43 3.13 -0.39 -12.26
N THR A 44 3.49 -0.72 -13.51
CA THR A 44 4.81 -1.29 -13.80
C THR A 44 5.70 -0.24 -14.45
N ARG A 45 6.74 0.17 -13.73
CA ARG A 45 7.73 1.16 -14.17
C ARG A 45 9.14 0.70 -13.78
N PRO A 46 10.18 1.01 -14.56
CA PRO A 46 11.55 0.70 -14.20
C PRO A 46 11.95 1.30 -12.84
N ARG A 47 13.09 0.86 -12.32
CA ARG A 47 13.69 1.49 -11.14
C ARG A 47 13.99 2.96 -11.41
N ARG A 48 13.90 3.82 -10.38
CA ARG A 48 14.15 5.28 -10.40
C ARG A 48 13.11 6.11 -11.17
N PHE A 49 11.94 5.58 -11.47
CA PHE A 49 10.81 6.30 -12.07
C PHE A 49 9.86 6.95 -11.03
N GLY A 50 10.29 7.11 -9.79
CA GLY A 50 9.51 7.79 -8.76
C GLY A 50 8.29 7.01 -8.23
N LYS A 51 8.26 5.67 -8.39
CA LYS A 51 7.15 4.83 -7.92
C LYS A 51 6.85 5.03 -6.43
N THR A 52 7.86 4.88 -5.59
CA THR A 52 7.74 5.03 -4.13
C THR A 52 7.29 6.42 -3.73
N LEU A 53 7.83 7.46 -4.37
CA LEU A 53 7.39 8.85 -4.14
C LEU A 53 5.94 9.04 -4.57
N GLY A 54 5.53 8.49 -5.73
CA GLY A 54 4.15 8.50 -6.18
C GLY A 54 3.20 7.80 -5.20
N MET A 55 3.61 6.66 -4.65
CA MET A 55 2.83 5.94 -3.63
C MET A 55 2.73 6.74 -2.32
N SER A 56 3.82 7.38 -1.90
CA SER A 56 3.82 8.29 -0.74
C SER A 56 2.89 9.48 -0.95
N MET A 57 2.88 10.07 -2.16
CA MET A 57 1.97 11.16 -2.53
C MET A 57 0.51 10.71 -2.51
N LEU A 58 0.18 9.54 -3.07
CA LEU A 58 -1.17 8.96 -3.03
C LEU A 58 -1.62 8.70 -1.59
N ARG A 59 -0.74 8.14 -0.76
CA ARG A 59 -1.00 7.98 0.67
C ARG A 59 -1.36 9.31 1.32
N SER A 60 -0.52 10.33 1.16
CA SER A 60 -0.75 11.67 1.73
C SER A 60 -2.04 12.31 1.21
N PHE A 61 -2.49 11.97 0.00
CA PHE A 61 -3.76 12.50 -0.52
C PHE A 61 -4.99 11.84 0.11
N PHE A 62 -5.00 10.52 0.24
CA PHE A 62 -6.19 9.79 0.66
C PHE A 62 -6.32 9.64 2.18
N GLU A 63 -5.19 9.58 2.93
CA GLU A 63 -5.16 9.21 4.34
C GLU A 63 -5.90 10.20 5.24
N ILE A 64 -6.79 9.69 6.10
CA ILE A 64 -7.50 10.48 7.11
C ILE A 64 -6.49 11.15 8.03
N GLY A 65 -6.68 12.46 8.28
CA GLY A 65 -5.79 13.23 9.14
C GLY A 65 -4.61 13.88 8.41
N THR A 66 -4.49 13.68 7.10
CA THR A 66 -3.46 14.34 6.28
C THR A 66 -3.59 15.87 6.30
N ASP A 67 -2.43 16.52 6.31
CA ASP A 67 -2.32 17.97 6.11
C ASP A 67 -2.57 18.31 4.64
N LYS A 68 -3.74 18.87 4.35
CA LYS A 68 -4.16 19.21 2.99
C LYS A 68 -3.28 20.26 2.33
N SER A 69 -2.58 21.09 3.13
CA SER A 69 -1.69 22.13 2.61
C SER A 69 -0.47 21.58 1.86
N LEU A 70 -0.16 20.30 2.03
CA LEU A 70 0.88 19.60 1.26
C LEU A 70 0.62 19.67 -0.25
N PHE A 71 -0.63 19.83 -0.68
CA PHE A 71 -1.04 19.88 -2.08
C PHE A 71 -1.23 21.30 -2.62
N ASP A 72 -1.03 22.34 -1.79
CA ASP A 72 -1.19 23.72 -2.22
C ASP A 72 -0.26 24.05 -3.39
N GLY A 73 -0.84 24.67 -4.43
CA GLY A 73 -0.12 25.05 -5.64
C GLY A 73 0.21 23.91 -6.61
N LEU A 74 -0.17 22.65 -6.30
CA LEU A 74 -0.03 21.52 -7.21
C LEU A 74 -1.26 21.38 -8.11
N TYR A 75 -1.10 20.65 -9.22
CA TYR A 75 -2.15 20.45 -10.22
C TYR A 75 -3.48 19.98 -9.60
N ILE A 76 -3.45 18.99 -8.73
CA ILE A 76 -4.67 18.42 -8.13
C ILE A 76 -5.45 19.44 -7.30
N SER A 77 -4.78 20.43 -6.70
CA SER A 77 -5.42 21.46 -5.89
C SER A 77 -6.35 22.40 -6.70
N GLN A 78 -6.22 22.38 -8.04
CA GLN A 78 -7.09 23.11 -8.94
C GLN A 78 -8.45 22.41 -9.12
N ASN A 79 -8.49 21.08 -8.93
CA ASN A 79 -9.72 20.30 -8.97
C ASN A 79 -10.37 20.21 -7.58
N LYS A 80 -11.04 21.30 -7.17
CA LYS A 80 -11.66 21.42 -5.84
C LYS A 80 -12.66 20.29 -5.57
N SER A 81 -13.44 19.90 -6.58
CA SER A 81 -14.46 18.84 -6.42
C SER A 81 -13.82 17.51 -6.01
N LEU A 82 -12.73 17.08 -6.68
CA LEU A 82 -12.01 15.87 -6.30
C LEU A 82 -11.34 16.00 -4.91
N CYS A 83 -10.77 17.16 -4.62
CA CYS A 83 -10.18 17.38 -3.30
C CYS A 83 -11.21 17.31 -2.18
N ASP A 84 -12.38 17.92 -2.35
CA ASP A 84 -13.44 17.92 -1.35
C ASP A 84 -14.04 16.52 -1.13
N GLU A 85 -14.13 15.73 -2.19
CA GLU A 85 -14.69 14.38 -2.15
C GLU A 85 -13.73 13.34 -1.62
N TYR A 86 -12.43 13.40 -1.98
CA TYR A 86 -11.50 12.31 -1.75
C TYR A 86 -10.34 12.63 -0.80
N MET A 87 -9.88 13.89 -0.72
CA MET A 87 -8.67 14.23 0.03
C MET A 87 -8.87 14.08 1.54
N GLY A 88 -8.07 13.21 2.16
CA GLY A 88 -8.09 12.95 3.60
C GLY A 88 -9.35 12.21 4.07
N LYS A 89 -9.96 11.37 3.23
CA LYS A 89 -11.25 10.73 3.51
C LYS A 89 -11.18 9.23 3.79
N TYR A 90 -10.04 8.58 3.56
CA TYR A 90 -9.94 7.13 3.61
C TYR A 90 -8.93 6.64 4.64
N PRO A 91 -9.20 5.57 5.37
CA PRO A 91 -8.14 4.83 6.02
C PRO A 91 -7.26 4.20 4.94
N VAL A 92 -5.94 4.38 5.07
CA VAL A 92 -4.96 3.91 4.10
C VAL A 92 -4.04 2.88 4.74
N ILE A 93 -3.96 1.68 4.14
CA ILE A 93 -2.96 0.67 4.47
C ILE A 93 -1.84 0.81 3.45
N PHE A 94 -0.62 1.15 3.91
CA PHE A 94 0.54 1.36 3.04
C PHE A 94 1.67 0.39 3.38
N ILE A 95 2.04 -0.46 2.42
CA ILE A 95 3.05 -1.51 2.61
C ILE A 95 4.10 -1.38 1.53
N SER A 96 5.38 -1.28 1.92
CA SER A 96 6.50 -1.44 0.99
C SER A 96 7.17 -2.79 1.20
N LEU A 97 7.26 -3.58 0.14
CA LEU A 97 7.86 -4.90 0.15
C LEU A 97 9.34 -4.90 -0.27
N LYS A 98 9.96 -3.72 -0.37
CA LYS A 98 11.34 -3.55 -0.83
C LYS A 98 12.39 -4.32 -0.01
N ASP A 99 12.10 -4.53 1.27
CA ASP A 99 13.04 -5.17 2.22
C ASP A 99 12.67 -6.63 2.51
N VAL A 100 11.67 -7.20 1.81
CA VAL A 100 11.28 -8.61 2.02
C VAL A 100 12.26 -9.52 1.30
N GLU A 101 13.29 -9.94 2.04
CA GLU A 101 14.31 -10.87 1.58
C GLU A 101 14.80 -11.77 2.72
N GLY A 102 15.45 -12.89 2.39
CA GLY A 102 16.09 -13.83 3.31
C GLY A 102 16.77 -14.93 2.50
N LEU A 103 17.72 -15.63 3.11
CA LEU A 103 18.39 -16.79 2.50
C LEU A 103 17.49 -18.03 2.49
N SER A 104 16.44 -18.02 3.31
CA SER A 104 15.42 -19.06 3.40
C SER A 104 14.01 -18.45 3.40
N TYR A 105 13.01 -19.30 3.12
CA TYR A 105 11.61 -18.89 3.23
C TYR A 105 11.25 -18.37 4.62
N ASP A 106 11.72 -19.04 5.68
CA ASP A 106 11.41 -18.67 7.06
C ASP A 106 11.99 -17.29 7.42
N GLU A 107 13.21 -16.99 6.98
CA GLU A 107 13.79 -15.66 7.18
C GLU A 107 13.00 -14.59 6.44
N ALA A 108 12.68 -14.80 5.16
CA ALA A 108 11.88 -13.88 4.37
C ALA A 108 10.48 -13.69 4.94
N PHE A 109 9.84 -14.78 5.43
CA PHE A 109 8.53 -14.72 6.07
C PHE A 109 8.57 -13.91 7.38
N GLN A 110 9.63 -14.01 8.17
CA GLN A 110 9.81 -13.19 9.37
C GLN A 110 9.96 -11.71 9.04
N VAL A 111 10.71 -11.36 8.00
CA VAL A 111 10.82 -9.96 7.53
C VAL A 111 9.45 -9.46 7.07
N PHE A 112 8.74 -10.25 6.29
CA PHE A 112 7.41 -9.90 5.80
C PHE A 112 6.41 -9.73 6.96
N SER A 113 6.42 -10.65 7.93
CA SER A 113 5.61 -10.57 9.15
C SER A 113 5.86 -9.28 9.94
N ARG A 114 7.12 -8.87 10.05
CA ARG A 114 7.49 -7.60 10.67
C ARG A 114 6.92 -6.39 9.93
N ILE A 115 6.98 -6.38 8.60
CA ILE A 115 6.44 -5.29 7.78
C ILE A 115 4.93 -5.19 7.97
N ILE A 116 4.20 -6.31 7.87
CA ILE A 116 2.75 -6.36 8.08
C ILE A 116 2.39 -5.96 9.52
N GLY A 117 3.08 -6.51 10.52
CA GLY A 117 2.83 -6.19 11.92
C GLY A 117 3.08 -4.71 12.25
N ASN A 118 4.15 -4.12 11.69
CA ASN A 118 4.43 -2.69 11.86
C ASN A 118 3.32 -1.82 11.23
N GLU A 119 2.80 -2.21 10.07
CA GLU A 119 1.68 -1.49 9.45
C GLU A 119 0.42 -1.57 10.31
N ILE A 120 0.06 -2.77 10.79
CA ILE A 120 -1.09 -2.99 11.67
C ILE A 120 -0.94 -2.18 12.97
N SER A 121 0.26 -2.08 13.52
CA SER A 121 0.55 -1.37 14.78
C SER A 121 0.21 0.13 14.72
N LYS A 122 0.23 0.75 13.54
CA LYS A 122 -0.18 2.16 13.35
C LYS A 122 -1.64 2.38 13.71
N PHE A 123 -2.45 1.35 13.68
CA PHE A 123 -3.88 1.36 13.99
C PHE A 123 -4.18 0.82 15.39
N SER A 124 -3.22 0.90 16.32
CA SER A 124 -3.36 0.39 17.70
C SER A 124 -4.58 0.93 18.45
N PHE A 125 -5.09 2.12 18.08
CA PHE A 125 -6.32 2.69 18.62
C PHE A 125 -7.55 1.79 18.40
N LEU A 126 -7.52 0.85 17.43
CA LEU A 126 -8.61 -0.09 17.20
C LEU A 126 -8.86 -1.02 18.40
N ALA A 127 -7.83 -1.29 19.23
CA ALA A 127 -7.97 -2.08 20.45
C ALA A 127 -8.93 -1.42 21.47
N GLU A 128 -9.06 -0.09 21.41
CA GLU A 128 -9.91 0.69 22.34
C GLU A 128 -11.12 1.35 21.62
N SER A 129 -11.33 1.04 20.34
CA SER A 129 -12.42 1.63 19.56
C SER A 129 -13.80 1.28 20.12
N ASP A 130 -14.64 2.27 20.34
CA ASP A 130 -16.04 2.12 20.75
C ASP A 130 -16.96 1.54 19.65
N LYS A 131 -16.48 1.54 18.40
CA LYS A 131 -17.19 1.00 17.24
C LYS A 131 -16.99 -0.50 17.06
N LEU A 132 -16.01 -1.08 17.74
CA LEU A 132 -15.69 -2.49 17.65
C LEU A 132 -16.26 -3.28 18.83
N THR A 133 -16.77 -4.47 18.55
CA THR A 133 -17.18 -5.43 19.56
C THR A 133 -15.97 -5.97 20.33
N VAL A 134 -16.20 -6.54 21.52
CA VAL A 134 -15.13 -7.20 22.30
C VAL A 134 -14.41 -8.26 21.46
N TRP A 135 -15.14 -9.06 20.71
CA TRP A 135 -14.57 -10.09 19.84
C TRP A 135 -13.64 -9.49 18.77
N GLU A 136 -14.04 -8.41 18.13
CA GLU A 136 -13.25 -7.76 17.10
C GLU A 136 -11.96 -7.11 17.63
N LYS A 137 -12.04 -6.57 18.86
CA LYS A 137 -10.84 -6.09 19.57
C LYS A 137 -9.86 -7.21 19.86
N GLU A 138 -10.36 -8.38 20.26
CA GLU A 138 -9.50 -9.57 20.49
C GLU A 138 -8.90 -10.09 19.16
N GLN A 139 -9.66 -10.08 18.07
CA GLN A 139 -9.11 -10.39 16.74
C GLN A 139 -7.99 -9.41 16.34
N PHE A 140 -8.18 -8.11 16.60
CA PHE A 140 -7.15 -7.11 16.34
C PHE A 140 -5.89 -7.35 17.18
N LYS A 141 -6.05 -7.62 18.49
CA LYS A 141 -4.92 -7.95 19.36
C LYS A 141 -4.17 -9.19 18.90
N GLY A 142 -4.88 -10.18 18.36
CA GLY A 142 -4.28 -11.37 17.75
C GLY A 142 -3.34 -11.06 16.58
N LEU A 143 -3.64 -10.02 15.78
CA LEU A 143 -2.75 -9.56 14.71
C LEU A 143 -1.47 -8.90 15.23
N LEU A 144 -1.45 -8.45 16.49
CA LEU A 144 -0.31 -7.81 17.15
C LEU A 144 0.44 -8.75 18.11
N HIS A 145 0.24 -10.08 17.96
CA HIS A 145 0.92 -11.05 18.81
C HIS A 145 2.44 -10.98 18.62
N ILE A 146 3.17 -10.74 19.72
CA ILE A 146 4.62 -10.57 19.72
C ILE A 146 5.24 -11.56 20.71
N GLU A 147 6.20 -12.36 20.23
CA GLU A 147 7.06 -13.19 21.06
C GLU A 147 8.53 -12.83 20.83
N LYS A 148 9.27 -12.64 21.91
CA LYS A 148 10.71 -12.27 21.87
C LYS A 148 11.01 -11.10 20.93
N GLY A 149 10.10 -10.10 20.87
CA GLY A 149 10.25 -8.91 20.04
C GLY A 149 9.96 -9.10 18.54
N LYS A 150 9.37 -10.24 18.15
CA LYS A 150 8.99 -10.52 16.77
C LYS A 150 7.49 -10.71 16.67
N PHE A 151 6.87 -10.19 15.62
CA PHE A 151 5.48 -10.53 15.27
C PHE A 151 5.39 -11.99 14.88
N ILE A 152 4.44 -12.70 15.48
CA ILE A 152 4.20 -14.11 15.23
C ILE A 152 2.89 -14.27 14.46
N PHE A 153 3.01 -14.74 13.24
CA PHE A 153 1.88 -15.11 12.40
C PHE A 153 2.00 -16.60 12.01
N ASP A 154 0.92 -17.35 12.15
CA ASP A 154 0.74 -18.51 11.31
C ASP A 154 0.34 -18.09 9.89
N LYS A 155 0.44 -19.00 8.91
CA LYS A 155 0.19 -18.68 7.51
C LYS A 155 -1.24 -18.20 7.24
N ASP A 156 -2.22 -18.75 7.93
CA ASP A 156 -3.64 -18.41 7.72
C ASP A 156 -3.94 -17.02 8.27
N THR A 157 -3.50 -16.73 9.49
CA THR A 157 -3.60 -15.41 10.10
C THR A 157 -2.87 -14.34 9.27
N PHE A 158 -1.66 -14.68 8.77
CA PHE A 158 -0.91 -13.76 7.91
C PHE A 158 -1.67 -13.41 6.63
N THR A 159 -2.17 -14.42 5.92
CA THR A 159 -2.88 -14.19 4.65
C THR A 159 -4.21 -13.47 4.83
N ALA A 160 -4.86 -13.62 5.99
CA ALA A 160 -6.11 -12.93 6.33
C ALA A 160 -5.91 -11.52 6.91
N SER A 161 -4.70 -11.16 7.34
CA SER A 161 -4.41 -9.98 8.16
C SER A 161 -4.90 -8.67 7.56
N LEU A 162 -4.60 -8.41 6.27
CA LEU A 162 -4.99 -7.16 5.61
C LEU A 162 -6.50 -7.06 5.37
N LYS A 163 -7.16 -8.18 5.11
CA LYS A 163 -8.63 -8.22 4.99
C LYS A 163 -9.29 -7.92 6.32
N LEU A 164 -8.82 -8.57 7.39
CA LEU A 164 -9.32 -8.32 8.75
C LEU A 164 -9.07 -6.87 9.15
N LEU A 165 -7.87 -6.35 8.94
CA LEU A 165 -7.57 -4.94 9.21
C LEU A 165 -8.50 -4.00 8.44
N SER A 166 -8.76 -4.28 7.16
CA SER A 166 -9.70 -3.50 6.33
C SER A 166 -11.11 -3.50 6.93
N GLN A 167 -11.59 -4.64 7.41
CA GLN A 167 -12.90 -4.77 8.05
C GLN A 167 -12.98 -3.91 9.32
N LEU A 168 -11.97 -3.99 10.18
CA LEU A 168 -11.95 -3.27 11.45
C LEU A 168 -11.87 -1.75 11.23
N LEU A 169 -11.05 -1.30 10.27
CA LEU A 169 -10.95 0.10 9.87
C LEU A 169 -12.27 0.61 9.29
N TYR A 170 -12.92 -0.17 8.43
CA TYR A 170 -14.23 0.18 7.88
C TYR A 170 -15.27 0.37 9.00
N LYS A 171 -15.31 -0.53 9.98
CA LYS A 171 -16.22 -0.41 11.11
C LYS A 171 -15.94 0.83 11.95
N HIS A 172 -14.66 1.16 12.16
CA HIS A 172 -14.26 2.32 12.95
C HIS A 172 -14.58 3.64 12.24
N TYR A 173 -14.21 3.77 10.97
CA TYR A 173 -14.33 5.02 10.22
C TYR A 173 -15.64 5.18 9.43
N GLY A 174 -16.36 4.09 9.14
CA GLY A 174 -17.50 4.08 8.22
C GLY A 174 -17.09 4.26 6.76
N GLN A 175 -15.77 4.18 6.46
CA GLN A 175 -15.20 4.38 5.13
C GLN A 175 -14.42 3.15 4.69
N LYS A 176 -14.56 2.77 3.40
CA LYS A 176 -13.76 1.71 2.80
C LYS A 176 -12.28 2.08 2.78
N VAL A 177 -11.43 1.07 2.75
CA VAL A 177 -9.98 1.20 2.89
C VAL A 177 -9.30 1.33 1.52
N VAL A 178 -8.32 2.20 1.41
CA VAL A 178 -7.38 2.22 0.29
C VAL A 178 -6.16 1.39 0.67
N ILE A 179 -5.73 0.46 -0.21
CA ILE A 179 -4.54 -0.35 0.00
C ILE A 179 -3.48 0.02 -1.03
N LEU A 180 -2.31 0.41 -0.56
CA LEU A 180 -1.17 0.78 -1.38
C LEU A 180 -0.02 -0.20 -1.10
N ILE A 181 0.47 -0.89 -2.15
CA ILE A 181 1.55 -1.88 -2.02
C ILE A 181 2.68 -1.50 -2.97
N ASP A 182 3.81 -1.10 -2.41
CA ASP A 182 5.00 -0.73 -3.19
C ASP A 182 5.97 -1.90 -3.33
N GLU A 183 6.58 -2.04 -4.52
CA GLU A 183 7.58 -3.04 -4.87
C GLU A 183 7.12 -4.50 -4.62
N TYR A 184 5.89 -4.83 -5.08
CA TYR A 184 5.28 -6.14 -4.87
C TYR A 184 6.08 -7.33 -5.42
N ASP A 185 6.93 -7.09 -6.38
CA ASP A 185 7.73 -8.08 -7.12
C ASP A 185 9.06 -8.43 -6.43
N VAL A 186 9.56 -7.59 -5.53
CA VAL A 186 10.85 -7.80 -4.84
C VAL A 186 10.89 -9.12 -4.07
N PRO A 187 9.89 -9.49 -3.24
CA PRO A 187 9.93 -10.78 -2.53
C PRO A 187 10.04 -11.98 -3.45
N LEU A 188 9.46 -11.89 -4.65
CA LEU A 188 9.44 -12.97 -5.63
C LEU A 188 10.77 -13.10 -6.38
N ASP A 189 11.37 -11.97 -6.73
CA ASP A 189 12.70 -11.94 -7.33
C ASP A 189 13.73 -12.54 -6.36
N LYS A 190 13.70 -12.13 -5.09
CA LYS A 190 14.58 -12.66 -4.04
C LYS A 190 14.34 -14.15 -3.75
N ALA A 191 13.08 -14.56 -3.72
CA ALA A 191 12.71 -15.97 -3.51
C ALA A 191 13.16 -16.86 -4.68
N TYR A 192 13.11 -16.33 -5.92
CA TYR A 192 13.62 -17.04 -7.08
C TYR A 192 15.15 -17.26 -6.98
N GLN A 193 15.88 -16.21 -6.62
CA GLN A 193 17.35 -16.27 -6.47
C GLN A 193 17.78 -17.25 -5.37
N ASN A 194 16.98 -17.41 -4.31
CA ASN A 194 17.30 -18.21 -3.13
C ASN A 194 16.56 -19.56 -3.07
N GLY A 195 15.79 -19.94 -4.11
CA GLY A 195 15.23 -21.28 -4.28
C GLY A 195 13.93 -21.59 -3.53
N TYR A 196 13.23 -20.57 -2.96
CA TYR A 196 11.93 -20.74 -2.27
C TYR A 196 10.78 -20.00 -2.99
N TYR A 197 10.87 -19.87 -4.31
CA TYR A 197 9.91 -19.11 -5.13
C TYR A 197 8.46 -19.60 -4.99
N HIS A 198 8.24 -20.92 -4.98
CA HIS A 198 6.89 -21.48 -4.94
C HIS A 198 6.17 -21.18 -3.61
N GLU A 199 6.89 -21.23 -2.50
CA GLU A 199 6.38 -20.92 -1.17
C GLU A 199 6.01 -19.45 -1.08
N MET A 200 6.87 -18.55 -1.57
CA MET A 200 6.63 -17.11 -1.58
C MET A 200 5.45 -16.74 -2.49
N VAL A 201 5.35 -17.34 -3.68
CA VAL A 201 4.18 -17.17 -4.57
C VAL A 201 2.90 -17.60 -3.89
N SER A 202 2.90 -18.75 -3.19
CA SER A 202 1.73 -19.24 -2.47
C SER A 202 1.30 -18.28 -1.35
N LEU A 203 2.28 -17.73 -0.61
CA LEU A 203 2.03 -16.79 0.48
C LEU A 203 1.43 -15.46 -0.06
N ILE A 204 2.07 -14.86 -1.05
CA ILE A 204 1.64 -13.57 -1.63
C ILE A 204 0.27 -13.73 -2.32
N ARG A 205 0.06 -14.84 -3.03
CA ARG A 205 -1.24 -15.15 -3.64
C ARG A 205 -2.35 -15.24 -2.60
N GLY A 206 -2.08 -15.89 -1.45
CA GLY A 206 -3.01 -15.96 -0.33
C GLY A 206 -3.35 -14.58 0.22
N LEU A 207 -2.34 -13.78 0.54
CA LEU A 207 -2.48 -12.43 1.07
C LEU A 207 -3.24 -11.50 0.11
N PHE A 208 -2.83 -11.43 -1.15
CA PHE A 208 -3.45 -10.56 -2.14
C PHE A 208 -4.85 -11.06 -2.54
N GLY A 209 -5.05 -12.38 -2.60
CA GLY A 209 -6.35 -12.97 -2.88
C GLY A 209 -7.40 -12.53 -1.86
N GLN A 210 -7.06 -12.55 -0.58
CA GLN A 210 -7.96 -12.11 0.48
C GLN A 210 -8.08 -10.58 0.54
N ALA A 211 -6.98 -9.85 0.46
CA ALA A 211 -6.97 -8.41 0.62
C ALA A 211 -7.57 -7.65 -0.57
N LEU A 212 -7.38 -8.14 -1.80
CA LEU A 212 -7.69 -7.40 -3.03
C LEU A 212 -8.89 -7.96 -3.81
N LYS A 213 -9.16 -9.29 -3.73
CA LYS A 213 -10.24 -9.93 -4.48
C LYS A 213 -11.51 -10.09 -3.66
N THR A 214 -11.41 -10.66 -2.47
CA THR A 214 -12.55 -11.03 -1.64
C THR A 214 -12.73 -10.10 -0.45
N ASN A 215 -12.41 -8.82 -0.62
CA ASN A 215 -12.48 -7.79 0.41
C ASN A 215 -13.56 -6.76 0.09
N ASP A 216 -14.72 -6.89 0.73
CA ASP A 216 -15.86 -5.96 0.56
C ASP A 216 -15.59 -4.57 1.14
N TYR A 217 -14.60 -4.47 2.03
CA TYR A 217 -14.18 -3.24 2.70
C TYR A 217 -13.11 -2.47 1.91
N LEU A 218 -12.64 -3.02 0.79
CA LEU A 218 -11.69 -2.35 -0.09
C LEU A 218 -12.40 -1.27 -0.92
N GLN A 219 -11.87 -0.05 -0.92
CA GLN A 219 -12.27 1.00 -1.87
C GLN A 219 -11.60 0.73 -3.21
N PHE A 220 -10.30 0.80 -3.24
CA PHE A 220 -9.42 0.38 -4.34
C PHE A 220 -8.02 0.05 -3.81
N ALA A 221 -7.22 -0.57 -4.65
CA ALA A 221 -5.81 -0.83 -4.36
C ALA A 221 -4.91 -0.42 -5.52
N ILE A 222 -3.71 0.03 -5.18
CA ILE A 222 -2.65 0.34 -6.13
C ILE A 222 -1.41 -0.46 -5.74
N LEU A 223 -0.84 -1.14 -6.72
CA LEU A 223 0.41 -1.87 -6.58
C LEU A 223 1.45 -1.27 -7.50
N THR A 224 2.71 -1.23 -7.06
CA THR A 224 3.83 -0.86 -7.93
C THR A 224 4.89 -1.94 -7.95
N GLY A 225 5.54 -2.10 -9.10
CA GLY A 225 6.65 -3.02 -9.30
C GLY A 225 7.47 -2.69 -10.53
N CYS A 226 8.58 -3.39 -10.72
CA CYS A 226 9.42 -3.28 -11.91
C CYS A 226 9.02 -4.31 -12.98
N LEU A 227 8.55 -5.47 -12.55
CA LEU A 227 8.23 -6.60 -13.40
C LEU A 227 6.72 -6.79 -13.52
N ARG A 228 6.28 -7.08 -14.72
CA ARG A 228 4.97 -7.68 -14.96
C ARG A 228 5.09 -9.18 -14.73
N ILE A 229 4.96 -9.62 -13.48
CA ILE A 229 4.91 -11.04 -13.18
C ILE A 229 3.66 -11.61 -13.87
N SER A 230 3.77 -12.77 -14.54
CA SER A 230 2.68 -13.34 -15.31
C SER A 230 1.42 -13.43 -14.45
N LYS A 231 0.25 -13.06 -15.01
CA LYS A 231 -1.04 -13.12 -14.32
C LYS A 231 -1.30 -14.49 -13.69
N GLU A 232 -0.69 -15.53 -14.26
CA GLU A 232 -0.86 -16.92 -13.86
C GLU A 232 -0.19 -17.28 -12.51
N SER A 233 0.79 -16.49 -12.04
CA SER A 233 1.50 -16.84 -10.81
C SER A 233 0.87 -16.25 -9.55
N ILE A 234 0.53 -14.96 -9.52
CA ILE A 234 0.06 -14.27 -8.30
C ILE A 234 -1.36 -13.75 -8.45
N PHE A 235 -1.69 -13.24 -9.64
CA PHE A 235 -2.95 -12.57 -9.90
C PHE A 235 -4.00 -13.48 -10.54
N THR A 236 -3.78 -14.80 -10.54
CA THR A 236 -4.76 -15.79 -11.02
C THR A 236 -6.09 -15.60 -10.28
N GLY A 237 -7.12 -15.22 -11.04
CA GLY A 237 -8.46 -14.99 -10.50
C GLY A 237 -8.74 -13.57 -10.01
N LEU A 238 -7.83 -12.60 -10.16
CA LEU A 238 -8.16 -11.18 -10.04
C LEU A 238 -8.69 -10.68 -11.38
N ASN A 239 -10.02 -10.78 -11.59
CA ASN A 239 -10.66 -10.39 -12.84
C ASN A 239 -10.78 -8.86 -13.00
N ASN A 240 -10.61 -8.10 -11.92
CA ASN A 240 -10.78 -6.64 -11.84
C ASN A 240 -9.42 -5.92 -11.74
N PHE A 241 -8.44 -6.41 -12.48
CA PHE A 241 -7.05 -5.99 -12.38
C PHE A 241 -6.63 -5.25 -13.64
N GLU A 242 -6.33 -3.98 -13.52
CA GLU A 242 -5.78 -3.16 -14.57
C GLU A 242 -4.25 -3.10 -14.46
N VAL A 243 -3.55 -3.27 -15.57
CA VAL A 243 -2.10 -3.12 -15.62
C VAL A 243 -1.78 -1.91 -16.47
N VAL A 244 -1.13 -0.94 -15.84
CA VAL A 244 -0.63 0.27 -16.49
C VAL A 244 0.87 0.15 -16.64
N SER A 245 1.33 0.17 -17.87
CA SER A 245 2.76 0.06 -18.25
C SER A 245 3.33 1.39 -18.73
N ILE A 246 4.65 1.43 -19.01
CA ILE A 246 5.32 2.59 -19.63
C ILE A 246 4.71 2.96 -20.99
N MET A 247 4.04 2.00 -21.63
CA MET A 247 3.45 2.18 -22.98
C MET A 247 2.09 2.88 -22.91
N ASP A 248 1.54 3.06 -21.73
CA ASP A 248 0.22 3.67 -21.55
C ASP A 248 0.38 5.18 -21.33
N SER A 249 0.13 5.97 -22.37
CA SER A 249 0.27 7.43 -22.38
C SER A 249 -0.69 8.17 -21.44
N MET A 250 -1.66 7.49 -20.84
CA MET A 250 -2.60 8.09 -19.88
C MET A 250 -1.97 8.46 -18.53
N TYR A 251 -0.75 7.98 -18.24
CA TYR A 251 -0.10 8.15 -16.94
C TYR A 251 1.34 8.69 -17.05
N ASP A 252 1.62 9.49 -18.09
CA ASP A 252 2.92 10.13 -18.33
C ASP A 252 3.12 11.40 -17.47
#